data_06794f636abd3071dcaee7dce2e0a88a
#
_entry.id   06794f636abd3071dcaee7dce2e0a88a
#
_cell.length_a   1.000
_cell.length_b   1.000
_cell.length_c   1.000
_cell.angle_alpha   90.00
_cell.angle_beta   90.00
_cell.angle_gamma   90.00
#
_symmetry.space_group_name_H-M   'P 1'
#
loop_
_entity.id
_entity.type
_entity.pdbx_description
1 polymer ?
#
loop_
_entity_poly.entity_id
_entity_poly.type
_entity_poly.pdbx_seq_one_letter_code
_entity_poly.pdbx_strand_id
1 'polypeptide(L)'
;MKRWVGSLIILVLFILQTTLVDYIKIFNTKPDLTLIGVITAALFCDQKWALLLGLCAGALKDTFATQALGINTVFFFLWSVLVIKARRRFSLDFNGARALLIGIIVFLQAVVTRVIFLYLGIPVALGIFLRTAILGSAYTALVSLAVFKVLRIK
;
A
#
# COMPACT_ATOMS: atom_id res chain seq x y z
N MET A 1 -18.12 -2.68 -4.99
CA MET A 1 -17.67 -3.98 -4.41
C MET A 1 -18.40 -4.20 -3.08
N LYS A 2 -18.87 -5.44 -2.78
CA LYS A 2 -19.52 -5.73 -1.50
C LYS A 2 -18.51 -5.54 -0.35
N ARG A 3 -18.96 -5.04 0.81
CA ARG A 3 -18.12 -4.73 1.99
C ARG A 3 -17.24 -5.89 2.42
N TRP A 4 -17.82 -7.09 2.48
CA TRP A 4 -17.14 -8.34 2.86
C TRP A 4 -15.99 -8.72 1.92
N VAL A 5 -16.15 -8.45 0.62
CA VAL A 5 -15.11 -8.75 -0.38
C VAL A 5 -13.88 -7.87 -0.16
N GLY A 6 -14.07 -6.58 0.15
CA GLY A 6 -12.97 -5.68 0.47
C GLY A 6 -12.19 -6.10 1.70
N SER A 7 -12.89 -6.50 2.77
CA SER A 7 -12.25 -7.00 4.00
C SER A 7 -11.46 -8.29 3.74
N LEU A 8 -12.04 -9.22 2.97
CA LEU A 8 -11.41 -10.49 2.64
C LEU A 8 -10.16 -10.30 1.78
N ILE A 9 -10.20 -9.39 0.80
CA ILE A 9 -9.04 -9.06 -0.03
C ILE A 9 -7.89 -8.53 0.83
N ILE A 10 -8.16 -7.59 1.74
CA ILE A 10 -7.13 -7.02 2.61
C ILE A 10 -6.55 -8.12 3.51
N LEU A 11 -7.38 -8.97 4.09
CA LEU A 11 -6.94 -10.04 4.97
C LEU A 11 -6.07 -11.05 4.22
N VAL A 12 -6.47 -11.47 3.02
CA VAL A 12 -5.67 -12.38 2.18
C VAL A 12 -4.34 -11.73 1.79
N LEU A 13 -4.36 -10.48 1.34
CA LEU A 13 -3.13 -9.78 0.95
C LEU A 13 -2.21 -9.54 2.16
N PHE A 14 -2.78 -9.32 3.35
CA PHE A 14 -1.99 -9.20 4.57
C PHE A 14 -1.34 -10.54 4.98
N ILE A 15 -2.07 -11.66 4.91
CA ILE A 15 -1.50 -12.99 5.16
C ILE A 15 -0.40 -13.30 4.14
N LEU A 16 -0.64 -13.01 2.85
CA LEU A 16 0.38 -13.16 1.81
C LEU A 16 1.61 -12.29 2.07
N GLN A 17 1.40 -11.07 2.57
CA GLN A 17 2.48 -10.16 2.96
C GLN A 17 3.36 -10.73 4.05
N THR A 18 2.79 -11.37 5.06
CA THR A 18 3.53 -11.90 6.20
C THR A 18 4.16 -13.26 5.95
N THR A 19 3.59 -14.07 5.04
CA THR A 19 4.05 -15.45 4.79
C THR A 19 4.89 -15.59 3.53
N LEU A 20 4.46 -15.03 2.42
CA LEU A 20 5.10 -15.30 1.11
C LEU A 20 6.05 -14.21 0.63
N VAL A 21 5.89 -12.97 1.09
CA VAL A 21 6.70 -11.86 0.57
C VAL A 21 8.19 -12.01 0.91
N ASP A 22 8.53 -12.77 1.96
CA ASP A 22 9.92 -13.05 2.28
C ASP A 22 10.60 -13.96 1.25
N TYR A 23 9.84 -14.81 0.55
CA TYR A 23 10.33 -15.67 -0.54
C TYR A 23 10.41 -14.94 -1.89
N ILE A 24 9.65 -13.83 -2.06
CA ILE A 24 9.54 -13.11 -3.33
C ILE A 24 10.35 -11.79 -3.29
N LYS A 25 11.39 -11.73 -2.49
CA LYS A 25 12.28 -10.56 -2.43
C LYS A 25 13.08 -10.44 -3.73
N ILE A 26 12.89 -9.36 -4.46
CA ILE A 26 13.74 -9.01 -5.61
C ILE A 26 14.68 -7.89 -5.16
N PHE A 27 15.98 -8.10 -5.27
CA PHE A 27 17.02 -7.16 -4.82
C PHE A 27 16.87 -6.66 -3.38
N ASN A 28 16.42 -7.53 -2.48
CA ASN A 28 16.15 -7.22 -1.07
C ASN A 28 14.99 -6.20 -0.87
N THR A 29 14.12 -6.05 -1.87
CA THR A 29 12.95 -5.17 -1.83
C THR A 29 11.68 -6.02 -1.85
N LYS A 30 10.73 -5.70 -0.97
CA LYS A 30 9.44 -6.38 -0.84
C LYS A 30 8.33 -5.53 -1.43
N PRO A 31 7.36 -6.11 -2.19
CA PRO A 31 6.16 -5.39 -2.58
C PRO A 31 5.25 -5.17 -1.37
N ASP A 32 4.54 -4.05 -1.32
CA ASP A 32 3.58 -3.76 -0.25
C ASP A 32 2.17 -4.22 -0.63
N LEU A 33 1.90 -5.52 -0.43
CA LEU A 33 0.60 -6.13 -0.77
C LEU A 33 -0.53 -5.56 0.08
N THR A 34 -0.26 -5.23 1.36
CA THR A 34 -1.26 -4.66 2.26
C THR A 34 -1.72 -3.30 1.75
N LEU A 35 -0.78 -2.46 1.29
CA LEU A 35 -1.10 -1.16 0.72
C LEU A 35 -1.90 -1.29 -0.58
N ILE A 36 -1.58 -2.28 -1.44
CA ILE A 36 -2.39 -2.60 -2.63
C ILE A 36 -3.84 -2.90 -2.22
N GLY A 37 -4.04 -3.71 -1.18
CA GLY A 37 -5.37 -4.04 -0.64
C GLY A 37 -6.13 -2.82 -0.15
N VAL A 38 -5.48 -1.94 0.61
CA VAL A 38 -6.06 -0.69 1.12
C VAL A 38 -6.47 0.24 -0.01
N ILE A 39 -5.61 0.44 -1.01
CA ILE A 39 -5.93 1.30 -2.16
C ILE A 39 -7.05 0.68 -2.99
N THR A 40 -7.06 -0.64 -3.18
CA THR A 40 -8.15 -1.35 -3.87
C THR A 40 -9.47 -1.15 -3.13
N ALA A 41 -9.50 -1.26 -1.81
CA ALA A 41 -10.69 -0.97 -1.01
C ALA A 41 -11.13 0.49 -1.14
N ALA A 42 -10.18 1.44 -1.16
CA ALA A 42 -10.49 2.87 -1.33
C ALA A 42 -11.03 3.19 -2.73
N LEU A 43 -10.65 2.42 -3.76
CA LEU A 43 -11.16 2.57 -5.13
C LEU A 43 -12.56 1.99 -5.31
N PHE A 44 -12.89 0.88 -4.66
CA PHE A 44 -14.08 0.08 -5.00
C PHE A 44 -15.10 -0.09 -3.89
N CYS A 45 -14.74 0.20 -2.63
CA CYS A 45 -15.67 0.14 -1.50
C CYS A 45 -16.32 1.50 -1.18
N ASP A 46 -17.32 1.46 -0.31
CA ASP A 46 -17.91 2.65 0.28
C ASP A 46 -16.86 3.46 1.05
N GLN A 47 -16.96 4.80 0.99
CA GLN A 47 -15.99 5.69 1.60
C GLN A 47 -15.73 5.40 3.09
N LYS A 48 -16.80 5.26 3.89
CA LYS A 48 -16.69 5.01 5.34
C LYS A 48 -16.01 3.67 5.61
N TRP A 49 -16.35 2.65 4.82
CA TRP A 49 -15.79 1.31 4.96
C TRP A 49 -14.32 1.24 4.54
N ALA A 50 -13.98 1.92 3.44
CA ALA A 50 -12.59 2.00 2.98
C ALA A 50 -11.66 2.68 3.99
N LEU A 51 -12.11 3.75 4.66
CA LEU A 51 -11.36 4.42 5.72
C LEU A 51 -11.14 3.50 6.94
N LEU A 52 -12.18 2.79 7.34
CA LEU A 52 -12.10 1.85 8.45
C LEU A 52 -11.14 0.69 8.13
N LEU A 53 -11.21 0.16 6.91
CA LEU A 53 -10.30 -0.89 6.45
C LEU A 53 -8.84 -0.40 6.37
N GLY A 54 -8.62 0.85 5.95
CA GLY A 54 -7.30 1.47 5.95
C GLY A 54 -6.72 1.58 7.36
N LEU A 55 -7.52 2.04 8.33
CA LEU A 55 -7.14 2.07 9.74
C LEU A 55 -6.79 0.68 10.29
N CYS A 56 -7.67 -0.30 10.09
CA CYS A 56 -7.45 -1.66 10.58
C CYS A 56 -6.21 -2.30 9.94
N ALA A 57 -6.02 -2.16 8.63
CA ALA A 57 -4.86 -2.70 7.93
C ALA A 57 -3.55 -2.06 8.38
N GLY A 58 -3.57 -0.74 8.63
CA GLY A 58 -2.43 -0.02 9.19
C GLY A 58 -2.09 -0.47 10.60
N ALA A 59 -3.09 -0.60 11.48
CA ALA A 59 -2.91 -1.10 12.83
C ALA A 59 -2.35 -2.53 12.85
N LEU A 60 -2.89 -3.42 12.00
CA LEU A 60 -2.35 -4.77 11.85
C LEU A 60 -0.88 -4.76 11.39
N LYS A 61 -0.52 -3.89 10.44
CA LYS A 61 0.86 -3.78 9.98
C LYS A 61 1.78 -3.22 11.08
N ASP A 62 1.30 -2.30 11.89
CA ASP A 62 2.05 -1.72 13.01
C ASP A 62 2.33 -2.73 14.13
N THR A 63 1.45 -3.72 14.35
CA THR A 63 1.71 -4.79 15.34
C THR A 63 2.93 -5.66 14.98
N PHE A 64 3.29 -5.73 13.70
CA PHE A 64 4.47 -6.46 13.22
C PHE A 64 5.69 -5.54 12.98
N ALA A 65 5.52 -4.23 13.11
CA ALA A 65 6.59 -3.25 12.96
C ALA A 65 7.25 -2.97 14.32
N THR A 66 8.51 -3.33 14.46
CA THR A 66 9.25 -3.16 15.73
C THR A 66 9.70 -1.73 16.01
N GLN A 67 9.72 -0.84 15.01
CA GLN A 67 10.41 0.46 15.12
C GLN A 67 9.52 1.70 15.08
N ALA A 68 8.25 1.59 14.72
CA ALA A 68 7.42 2.77 14.49
C ALA A 68 5.92 2.47 14.65
N LEU A 69 5.50 2.20 15.89
CA LEU A 69 4.09 1.97 16.23
C LEU A 69 3.22 3.16 15.81
N GLY A 70 2.17 2.89 15.02
CA GLY A 70 1.18 3.87 14.60
C GLY A 70 1.45 4.60 13.28
N ILE A 71 2.68 4.58 12.75
CA ILE A 71 3.01 5.29 11.50
C ILE A 71 2.24 4.71 10.30
N ASN A 72 2.19 3.39 10.17
CA ASN A 72 1.45 2.76 9.08
C ASN A 72 -0.06 2.99 9.19
N THR A 73 -0.60 3.00 10.41
CA THR A 73 -2.01 3.30 10.67
C THR A 73 -2.39 4.69 10.14
N VAL A 74 -1.59 5.71 10.46
CA VAL A 74 -1.80 7.08 9.99
C VAL A 74 -1.66 7.16 8.48
N PHE A 75 -0.64 6.55 7.91
CA PHE A 75 -0.42 6.57 6.46
C PHE A 75 -1.53 5.88 5.68
N PHE A 76 -1.94 4.69 6.09
CA PHE A 76 -2.98 3.95 5.37
C PHE A 76 -4.33 4.68 5.44
N PHE A 77 -4.62 5.35 6.55
CA PHE A 77 -5.78 6.23 6.64
C PHE A 77 -5.67 7.43 5.67
N LEU A 78 -4.54 8.14 5.69
CA LEU A 78 -4.30 9.29 4.81
C LEU A 78 -4.37 8.90 3.33
N TRP A 79 -3.73 7.78 2.95
CA TRP A 79 -3.78 7.27 1.57
C TRP A 79 -5.19 6.87 1.16
N SER A 80 -5.97 6.27 2.05
CA SER A 80 -7.38 5.97 1.79
C SER A 80 -8.17 7.24 1.49
N VAL A 81 -8.00 8.30 2.30
CA VAL A 81 -8.65 9.61 2.07
C VAL A 81 -8.23 10.19 0.72
N LEU A 82 -6.94 10.14 0.41
CA LEU A 82 -6.37 10.72 -0.81
C LEU A 82 -6.88 9.99 -2.06
N VAL A 83 -6.91 8.65 -2.03
CA VAL A 83 -7.43 7.82 -3.12
C VAL A 83 -8.93 8.04 -3.33
N ILE A 84 -9.73 8.16 -2.26
CA ILE A 84 -11.16 8.44 -2.34
C ILE A 84 -11.39 9.81 -3.01
N LYS A 85 -10.57 10.82 -2.69
CA LYS A 85 -10.63 12.13 -3.36
C LYS A 85 -10.19 12.04 -4.82
N ALA A 86 -9.10 11.33 -5.09
CA ALA A 86 -8.56 11.14 -6.45
C ALA A 86 -9.58 10.46 -7.37
N ARG A 87 -10.24 9.39 -6.91
CA ARG A 87 -11.24 8.67 -7.70
C ARG A 87 -12.46 9.53 -8.06
N ARG A 88 -12.76 10.59 -7.29
CA ARG A 88 -13.84 11.54 -7.59
C ARG A 88 -13.43 12.58 -8.64
N ARG A 89 -12.13 12.83 -8.77
CA ARG A 89 -11.60 13.90 -9.62
C ARG A 89 -11.02 13.39 -10.94
N PHE A 90 -10.53 12.14 -10.95
CA PHE A 90 -9.89 11.51 -12.10
C PHE A 90 -10.64 10.24 -12.50
N SER A 91 -10.83 10.04 -13.80
CA SER A 91 -11.33 8.77 -14.34
C SER A 91 -10.25 7.70 -14.24
N LEU A 92 -10.35 6.86 -13.20
CA LEU A 92 -9.44 5.73 -12.98
C LEU A 92 -10.03 4.45 -13.61
N ASP A 93 -10.37 4.53 -14.91
CA ASP A 93 -11.17 3.50 -15.58
C ASP A 93 -10.34 2.30 -16.04
N PHE A 94 -9.03 2.47 -16.23
CA PHE A 94 -8.18 1.37 -16.67
C PHE A 94 -7.12 0.97 -15.63
N ASN A 95 -6.76 -0.31 -15.64
CA ASN A 95 -5.87 -0.89 -14.63
C ASN A 95 -4.47 -0.25 -14.59
N GLY A 96 -3.98 0.27 -15.72
CA GLY A 96 -2.70 0.98 -15.77
C GLY A 96 -2.70 2.27 -14.96
N ALA A 97 -3.77 3.09 -15.03
CA ALA A 97 -3.87 4.31 -14.21
C ALA A 97 -3.94 3.99 -12.71
N ARG A 98 -4.66 2.92 -12.35
CA ARG A 98 -4.74 2.45 -10.96
C ARG A 98 -3.39 1.97 -10.45
N ALA A 99 -2.65 1.20 -11.27
CA ALA A 99 -1.31 0.73 -10.92
C ALA A 99 -0.30 1.87 -10.78
N LEU A 100 -0.37 2.86 -11.66
CA LEU A 100 0.47 4.05 -11.61
C LEU A 100 0.19 4.85 -10.33
N LEU A 101 -1.07 5.02 -9.97
CA LEU A 101 -1.48 5.67 -8.72
C LEU A 101 -0.92 4.93 -7.50
N ILE A 102 -0.98 3.59 -7.49
CA ILE A 102 -0.37 2.77 -6.42
C ILE A 102 1.14 3.01 -6.36
N GLY A 103 1.83 2.97 -7.49
CA GLY A 103 3.27 3.21 -7.55
C GLY A 103 3.66 4.58 -6.99
N ILE A 104 2.92 5.64 -7.35
CA ILE A 104 3.13 6.99 -6.81
C ILE A 104 2.94 7.03 -5.29
N ILE A 105 1.87 6.42 -4.79
CA ILE A 105 1.59 6.38 -3.34
C ILE A 105 2.69 5.63 -2.59
N VAL A 106 3.14 4.47 -3.09
CA VAL A 106 4.22 3.70 -2.47
C VAL A 106 5.51 4.51 -2.45
N PHE A 107 5.83 5.20 -3.54
CA PHE A 107 7.01 6.07 -3.60
C PHE A 107 6.93 7.22 -2.59
N LEU A 108 5.79 7.92 -2.54
CA LEU A 108 5.57 8.99 -1.58
C LEU A 108 5.65 8.49 -0.13
N GLN A 109 5.07 7.33 0.15
CA GLN A 109 5.18 6.70 1.48
C GLN A 109 6.64 6.41 1.84
N ALA A 110 7.44 5.88 0.92
CA ALA A 110 8.85 5.62 1.16
C ALA A 110 9.61 6.92 1.48
N VAL A 111 9.34 8.01 0.74
CA VAL A 111 9.97 9.31 0.98
C VAL A 111 9.60 9.85 2.36
N VAL A 112 8.32 9.87 2.71
CA VAL A 112 7.86 10.40 4.00
C VAL A 112 8.38 9.55 5.16
N THR A 113 8.38 8.22 5.03
CA THR A 113 8.96 7.32 6.04
C THR A 113 10.44 7.61 6.25
N ARG A 114 11.20 7.89 5.19
CA ARG A 114 12.61 8.27 5.32
C ARG A 114 12.78 9.58 6.08
N VAL A 115 11.97 10.58 5.76
CA VAL A 115 12.03 11.87 6.46
C VAL A 115 11.78 11.67 7.96
N ILE A 116 10.78 10.86 8.32
CA ILE A 116 10.50 10.53 9.72
C ILE A 116 11.68 9.82 10.39
N PHE A 117 12.28 8.83 9.72
CA PHE A 117 13.44 8.11 10.27
C PHE A 117 14.66 9.02 10.47
N LEU A 118 14.89 9.96 9.56
CA LEU A 118 15.93 10.98 9.77
C LEU A 118 15.66 11.86 10.99
N TYR A 119 14.39 12.25 11.20
CA TYR A 119 13.98 13.00 12.40
C TYR A 119 14.16 12.20 13.69
N LEU A 120 13.96 10.89 13.64
CA LEU A 120 14.15 9.96 14.76
C LEU A 120 15.64 9.60 14.99
N GLY A 121 16.56 10.14 14.20
CA GLY A 121 17.99 9.86 14.32
C GLY A 121 18.39 8.47 13.82
N ILE A 122 17.54 7.80 13.02
CA ILE A 122 17.84 6.50 12.41
C ILE A 122 18.48 6.72 11.04
N PRO A 123 19.81 6.55 10.90
CA PRO A 123 20.48 6.79 9.62
C PRO A 123 20.14 5.69 8.61
N VAL A 124 19.59 6.07 7.47
CA VAL A 124 19.39 5.18 6.33
C VAL A 124 20.27 5.68 5.19
N ALA A 125 21.17 4.84 4.69
CA ALA A 125 22.03 5.19 3.56
C ALA A 125 21.22 5.60 2.33
N LEU A 126 21.59 6.71 1.70
CA LEU A 126 20.85 7.29 0.57
C LEU A 126 20.70 6.30 -0.59
N GLY A 127 21.76 5.53 -0.89
CA GLY A 127 21.72 4.53 -1.97
C GLY A 127 20.74 3.40 -1.71
N ILE A 128 20.67 2.90 -0.46
CA ILE A 128 19.71 1.86 -0.06
C ILE A 128 18.29 2.41 -0.18
N PHE A 129 18.08 3.65 0.27
CA PHE A 129 16.79 4.30 0.18
C PHE A 129 16.31 4.47 -1.27
N LEU A 130 17.12 5.06 -2.14
CA LEU A 130 16.75 5.28 -3.54
C LEU A 130 16.43 3.95 -4.23
N ARG A 131 17.24 2.94 -4.01
CA ARG A 131 17.00 1.60 -4.54
C ARG A 131 15.67 1.02 -4.05
N THR A 132 15.43 1.02 -2.75
CA THR A 132 14.20 0.46 -2.18
C THR A 132 12.95 1.27 -2.53
N ALA A 133 13.04 2.60 -2.61
CA ALA A 133 11.93 3.46 -3.00
C ALA A 133 11.55 3.26 -4.48
N ILE A 134 12.52 3.28 -5.39
CA ILE A 134 12.26 3.15 -6.83
C ILE A 134 11.85 1.72 -7.19
N LEU A 135 12.66 0.73 -6.80
CA LEU A 135 12.36 -0.67 -7.11
C LEU A 135 11.11 -1.15 -6.38
N GLY A 136 10.90 -0.73 -5.12
CA GLY A 136 9.72 -1.08 -4.33
C GLY A 136 8.44 -0.52 -4.93
N SER A 137 8.44 0.74 -5.37
CA SER A 137 7.27 1.35 -6.01
C SER A 137 6.96 0.71 -7.37
N ALA A 138 7.98 0.50 -8.21
CA ALA A 138 7.82 -0.16 -9.50
C ALA A 138 7.32 -1.61 -9.33
N TYR A 139 7.91 -2.36 -8.41
CA TYR A 139 7.52 -3.74 -8.13
C TYR A 139 6.08 -3.83 -7.59
N THR A 140 5.72 -2.96 -6.64
CA THR A 140 4.35 -2.91 -6.10
C THR A 140 3.34 -2.53 -7.17
N ALA A 141 3.67 -1.60 -8.08
CA ALA A 141 2.82 -1.23 -9.20
C ALA A 141 2.61 -2.42 -10.17
N LEU A 142 3.67 -3.16 -10.51
CA LEU A 142 3.56 -4.36 -11.36
C LEU A 142 2.71 -5.46 -10.71
N VAL A 143 2.94 -5.72 -9.43
CA VAL A 143 2.15 -6.71 -8.68
C VAL A 143 0.68 -6.29 -8.59
N SER A 144 0.40 -4.99 -8.48
CA SER A 144 -0.99 -4.49 -8.46
C SER A 144 -1.74 -4.80 -9.76
N LEU A 145 -1.06 -4.76 -10.92
CA LEU A 145 -1.67 -5.17 -12.20
C LEU A 145 -2.09 -6.63 -12.18
N ALA A 146 -1.25 -7.52 -11.63
CA ALA A 146 -1.60 -8.93 -11.48
C ALA A 146 -2.80 -9.11 -10.54
N VAL A 147 -2.83 -8.38 -9.41
CA VAL A 147 -3.94 -8.39 -8.45
C VAL A 147 -5.24 -7.94 -9.13
N PHE A 148 -5.24 -6.83 -9.87
CA PHE A 148 -6.43 -6.36 -10.59
C PHE A 148 -6.90 -7.34 -11.66
N LYS A 149 -5.98 -8.03 -12.35
CA LYS A 149 -6.31 -9.06 -13.34
C LYS A 149 -6.96 -10.29 -12.69
N VAL A 150 -6.40 -10.75 -11.57
CA VAL A 150 -6.92 -11.91 -10.81
C VAL A 150 -8.31 -11.60 -10.22
N LEU A 151 -8.47 -10.43 -9.63
CA LEU A 151 -9.75 -10.01 -9.05
C LEU A 151 -10.82 -9.67 -10.11
N ARG A 152 -10.48 -9.68 -11.40
CA ARG A 152 -11.37 -9.29 -12.51
C ARG A 152 -12.11 -7.97 -12.26
N ILE A 153 -11.46 -7.03 -11.59
CA ILE A 153 -12.03 -5.72 -11.29
C ILE A 153 -11.94 -4.89 -12.57
N LYS A 154 -13.09 -4.76 -13.25
CA LYS A 154 -13.27 -3.83 -14.39
C LYS A 154 -13.60 -2.43 -13.91
#